data_105eb8db7bccdbf51f8305c7b5ed903e
#
_entry.id   105eb8db7bccdbf51f8305c7b5ed903e
#
_cell.length_a   1.000
_cell.length_b   1.000
_cell.length_c   1.000
_cell.angle_alpha   90.00
_cell.angle_beta   90.00
_cell.angle_gamma   90.00
#
_symmetry.space_group_name_H-M   'P 1'
#
loop_
_entity.id
_entity.type
_entity.pdbx_description
1 polymer ?
#
loop_
_entity_poly.entity_id
_entity_poly.type
_entity_poly.pdbx_seq_one_letter_code
_entity_poly.pdbx_strand_id
1 'polypeptide(L)'
;MWLILLIKKIENCIFLTIISFLLLTCQNVDQINSGSVINRDAELVLQNLFEIDPDTVSIYKNAPATLIVPRITKAGLMLGGAYGEGVLRINEAPVDYYSLASASYGLQVGAQQYSNIIFFMTEEALQKFRVTDGWELGADAEVVFRDKGYSIGVSSKTISKPVYAVVFDQKGLLAGTSLVGAKFSRLIR
;
A
#
# COMPACT_ATOMS: atom_id res chain seq x y z
N MET A 1 56.00 9.13 -9.38
CA MET A 1 55.24 8.42 -10.43
C MET A 1 54.66 7.09 -9.94
N TRP A 2 55.41 6.28 -9.18
CA TRP A 2 54.92 4.98 -8.67
C TRP A 2 53.84 5.08 -7.60
N LEU A 3 53.92 6.06 -6.72
CA LEU A 3 52.94 6.30 -5.63
C LEU A 3 51.56 6.66 -6.16
N ILE A 4 51.44 7.43 -7.24
CA ILE A 4 50.20 7.83 -7.87
C ILE A 4 49.49 6.63 -8.53
N LEU A 5 50.25 5.71 -9.12
CA LEU A 5 49.74 4.48 -9.69
C LEU A 5 49.22 3.51 -8.60
N LEU A 6 49.84 3.50 -7.44
CA LEU A 6 49.39 2.68 -6.30
C LEU A 6 48.08 3.20 -5.71
N ILE A 7 47.95 4.51 -5.55
CA ILE A 7 46.74 5.17 -5.05
C ILE A 7 45.56 4.89 -5.99
N LYS A 8 45.72 5.05 -7.29
CA LYS A 8 44.70 4.77 -8.30
C LYS A 8 44.26 3.29 -8.30
N LYS A 9 45.18 2.37 -8.02
CA LYS A 9 44.86 0.94 -7.93
C LYS A 9 44.04 0.60 -6.69
N ILE A 10 44.32 1.28 -5.57
CA ILE A 10 43.57 1.14 -4.31
C ILE A 10 42.14 1.73 -4.45
N GLU A 11 42.01 2.90 -5.07
CA GLU A 11 40.69 3.51 -5.34
C GLU A 11 39.81 2.63 -6.23
N ASN A 12 40.37 2.05 -7.30
CA ASN A 12 39.65 1.12 -8.15
C ASN A 12 39.25 -0.18 -7.41
N CYS A 13 40.06 -0.71 -6.53
CA CYS A 13 39.73 -1.88 -5.72
C CYS A 13 38.59 -1.56 -4.73
N ILE A 14 38.66 -0.40 -4.07
CA ILE A 14 37.60 0.03 -3.14
C ILE A 14 36.28 0.25 -3.91
N PHE A 15 36.32 0.86 -5.07
CA PHE A 15 35.13 1.09 -5.91
C PHE A 15 34.51 -0.22 -6.40
N LEU A 16 35.33 -1.20 -6.82
CA LEU A 16 34.88 -2.54 -7.21
C LEU A 16 34.27 -3.33 -6.03
N THR A 17 34.84 -3.24 -4.83
CA THR A 17 34.29 -3.90 -3.64
C THR A 17 32.98 -3.29 -3.18
N ILE A 18 32.80 -1.98 -3.29
CA ILE A 18 31.52 -1.29 -2.97
C ILE A 18 30.45 -1.69 -3.98
N ILE A 19 30.75 -1.76 -5.28
CA ILE A 19 29.81 -2.22 -6.31
C ILE A 19 29.44 -3.69 -6.10
N SER A 20 30.39 -4.55 -5.75
CA SER A 20 30.13 -5.97 -5.45
C SER A 20 29.23 -6.14 -4.23
N PHE A 21 29.40 -5.31 -3.20
CA PHE A 21 28.58 -5.34 -2.01
C PHE A 21 27.13 -4.85 -2.28
N LEU A 22 26.97 -3.85 -3.15
CA LEU A 22 25.67 -3.36 -3.60
C LEU A 22 24.89 -4.40 -4.43
N LEU A 23 25.58 -5.23 -5.20
CA LEU A 23 24.93 -6.27 -6.01
C LEU A 23 24.48 -7.48 -5.18
N LEU A 24 25.10 -7.76 -4.03
CA LEU A 24 24.73 -8.85 -3.14
C LEU A 24 23.45 -8.57 -2.33
N THR A 25 23.05 -7.32 -2.19
CA THR A 25 21.84 -6.95 -1.43
C THR A 25 20.54 -7.12 -2.21
N CYS A 26 20.57 -7.34 -3.53
CA CYS A 26 19.38 -7.46 -4.37
C CYS A 26 18.73 -8.86 -4.38
N GLN A 27 19.32 -9.88 -3.77
CA GLN A 27 18.82 -11.27 -3.91
C GLN A 27 17.69 -11.67 -2.95
N ASN A 28 17.32 -10.83 -1.96
CA ASN A 28 16.32 -11.18 -0.96
C ASN A 28 14.99 -10.41 -1.10
N VAL A 29 14.80 -9.58 -2.14
CA VAL A 29 13.59 -8.75 -2.28
C VAL A 29 12.39 -9.58 -2.74
N ASP A 30 12.59 -10.62 -3.52
CA ASP A 30 11.50 -11.45 -4.07
C ASP A 30 10.79 -12.31 -3.02
N GLN A 31 11.43 -12.63 -1.90
CA GLN A 31 10.82 -13.41 -0.83
C GLN A 31 9.93 -12.58 0.11
N ILE A 32 10.14 -11.29 0.22
CA ILE A 32 9.41 -10.42 1.15
C ILE A 32 7.99 -10.16 0.63
N ASN A 33 7.76 -10.23 -0.66
CA ASN A 33 6.49 -9.95 -1.33
C ASN A 33 5.81 -11.20 -1.93
N SER A 34 6.07 -12.39 -1.38
CA SER A 34 5.34 -13.59 -1.80
C SER A 34 3.86 -13.45 -1.43
N GLY A 35 2.95 -14.05 -2.24
CA GLY A 35 1.53 -14.00 -1.96
C GLY A 35 1.16 -14.48 -0.55
N SER A 36 1.91 -15.44 0.00
CA SER A 36 1.72 -15.93 1.38
C SER A 36 2.02 -14.86 2.45
N VAL A 37 3.03 -14.03 2.24
CA VAL A 37 3.37 -12.92 3.14
C VAL A 37 2.30 -11.84 3.08
N ILE A 38 1.86 -11.46 1.86
CA ILE A 38 0.79 -10.49 1.68
C ILE A 38 -0.50 -10.98 2.36
N ASN A 39 -0.85 -12.26 2.20
CA ASN A 39 -2.05 -12.84 2.82
C ASN A 39 -1.99 -12.82 4.34
N ARG A 40 -0.85 -13.19 4.93
CA ARG A 40 -0.64 -13.15 6.39
C ARG A 40 -0.75 -11.71 6.92
N ASP A 41 -0.06 -10.77 6.27
CA ASP A 41 -0.06 -9.37 6.70
C ASP A 41 -1.45 -8.73 6.50
N ALA A 42 -2.18 -9.13 5.46
CA ALA A 42 -3.56 -8.72 5.22
C ALA A 42 -4.51 -9.19 6.34
N GLU A 43 -4.32 -10.43 6.83
CA GLU A 43 -5.12 -10.96 7.94
C GLU A 43 -4.89 -10.16 9.21
N LEU A 44 -3.62 -9.88 9.55
CA LEU A 44 -3.28 -9.10 10.74
C LEU A 44 -3.86 -7.69 10.69
N VAL A 45 -3.80 -7.05 9.53
CA VAL A 45 -4.31 -5.70 9.32
C VAL A 45 -5.84 -5.67 9.36
N LEU A 46 -6.50 -6.69 8.82
CA LEU A 46 -7.96 -6.81 8.89
C LEU A 46 -8.44 -6.96 10.34
N GLN A 47 -7.79 -7.82 11.13
CA GLN A 47 -8.07 -7.97 12.56
C GLN A 47 -7.85 -6.66 13.33
N ASN A 48 -6.77 -5.96 13.05
CA ASN A 48 -6.50 -4.64 13.66
C ASN A 48 -7.61 -3.63 13.33
N LEU A 49 -8.13 -3.61 12.09
CA LEU A 49 -9.25 -2.75 11.73
C LEU A 49 -10.51 -3.09 12.54
N PHE A 50 -10.81 -4.37 12.72
CA PHE A 50 -11.97 -4.81 13.48
C PHE A 50 -11.89 -4.44 14.98
N GLU A 51 -10.67 -4.36 15.53
CA GLU A 51 -10.45 -3.86 16.89
C GLU A 51 -10.62 -2.34 16.99
N ILE A 52 -10.18 -1.59 15.98
CA ILE A 52 -10.28 -0.11 15.94
C ILE A 52 -11.71 0.34 15.64
N ASP A 53 -12.39 -0.33 14.72
CA ASP A 53 -13.74 -0.02 14.25
C ASP A 53 -14.57 -1.32 14.08
N PRO A 54 -15.22 -1.82 15.14
CA PRO A 54 -15.97 -3.07 15.12
C PRO A 54 -17.14 -3.09 14.09
N ASP A 55 -17.64 -1.93 13.69
CA ASP A 55 -18.71 -1.83 12.69
C ASP A 55 -18.23 -2.33 11.32
N THR A 56 -16.92 -2.28 11.06
CA THR A 56 -16.33 -2.77 9.81
C THR A 56 -16.41 -4.28 9.63
N VAL A 57 -16.65 -5.04 10.70
CA VAL A 57 -16.93 -6.49 10.62
C VAL A 57 -18.18 -6.76 9.80
N SER A 58 -19.24 -5.97 10.03
CA SER A 58 -20.48 -6.12 9.27
C SER A 58 -20.31 -5.71 7.81
N ILE A 59 -19.51 -4.67 7.55
CA ILE A 59 -19.19 -4.22 6.21
C ILE A 59 -18.44 -5.32 5.45
N TYR A 60 -17.39 -5.89 6.06
CA TYR A 60 -16.59 -6.96 5.48
C TYR A 60 -17.43 -8.17 5.09
N LYS A 61 -18.34 -8.62 5.97
CA LYS A 61 -19.21 -9.76 5.71
C LYS A 61 -20.25 -9.52 4.61
N ASN A 62 -20.65 -8.28 4.41
CA ASN A 62 -21.67 -7.93 3.40
C ASN A 62 -21.04 -7.48 2.06
N ALA A 63 -19.75 -7.18 2.02
CA ALA A 63 -19.07 -6.79 0.80
C ALA A 63 -18.77 -8.00 -0.08
N PRO A 64 -19.21 -8.04 -1.36
CA PRO A 64 -18.83 -9.05 -2.34
C PRO A 64 -17.33 -9.29 -2.42
N ALA A 65 -16.53 -8.22 -2.29
CA ALA A 65 -15.08 -8.31 -2.31
C ALA A 65 -14.42 -7.23 -1.46
N THR A 66 -13.20 -7.52 -1.03
CA THR A 66 -12.37 -6.61 -0.24
C THR A 66 -10.94 -6.65 -0.73
N LEU A 67 -10.37 -5.48 -1.07
CA LEU A 67 -8.95 -5.32 -1.36
C LEU A 67 -8.25 -4.83 -0.09
N ILE A 68 -7.28 -5.59 0.39
CA ILE A 68 -6.52 -5.30 1.60
C ILE A 68 -5.08 -5.00 1.20
N VAL A 69 -4.62 -3.78 1.45
CA VAL A 69 -3.23 -3.35 1.25
C VAL A 69 -2.61 -3.13 2.63
N PRO A 70 -1.87 -4.13 3.16
CA PRO A 70 -1.44 -4.14 4.57
C PRO A 70 -0.45 -3.03 4.90
N ARG A 71 0.35 -2.66 3.91
CA ARG A 71 1.40 -1.67 4.12
C ARG A 71 1.59 -0.84 2.86
N ILE A 72 1.33 0.46 2.99
CA ILE A 72 1.64 1.45 1.99
C ILE A 72 2.74 2.34 2.57
N THR A 73 3.86 2.43 1.88
CA THR A 73 4.96 3.32 2.23
C THR A 73 4.89 4.55 1.34
N LYS A 74 4.76 5.71 1.94
CA LYS A 74 4.79 7.02 1.28
C LYS A 74 6.08 7.73 1.71
N ALA A 75 6.83 8.22 0.74
CA ALA A 75 8.04 9.01 0.99
C ALA A 75 8.17 10.13 -0.02
N GLY A 76 8.79 11.24 0.37
CA GLY A 76 8.99 12.38 -0.53
C GLY A 76 9.85 13.48 0.04
N LEU A 77 10.46 14.20 -0.89
CA LEU A 77 11.19 15.45 -0.69
C LEU A 77 10.89 16.35 -1.90
N MET A 78 9.90 17.25 -1.82
CA MET A 78 9.33 18.04 -2.91
C MET A 78 8.56 17.22 -3.95
N LEU A 79 9.13 16.11 -4.43
CA LEU A 79 8.45 15.06 -5.17
C LEU A 79 8.34 13.85 -4.26
N GLY A 80 7.19 13.21 -4.26
CA GLY A 80 6.94 12.04 -3.43
C GLY A 80 6.19 10.96 -4.18
N GLY A 81 6.19 9.76 -3.60
CA GLY A 81 5.41 8.65 -4.10
C GLY A 81 4.93 7.77 -2.96
N ALA A 82 3.92 6.99 -3.22
CA ALA A 82 3.49 5.90 -2.34
C ALA A 82 3.43 4.61 -3.13
N TYR A 83 3.79 3.52 -2.45
CA TYR A 83 3.72 2.17 -3.00
C TYR A 83 3.30 1.19 -1.91
N GLY A 84 2.48 0.23 -2.29
CA GLY A 84 2.07 -0.88 -1.46
C GLY A 84 1.54 -2.03 -2.31
N GLU A 85 1.51 -3.23 -1.74
CA GLU A 85 0.94 -4.41 -2.37
C GLU A 85 -0.15 -4.98 -1.49
N GLY A 86 -1.16 -5.55 -2.11
CA GLY A 86 -2.33 -6.07 -1.42
C GLY A 86 -2.95 -7.27 -2.10
N VAL A 87 -3.92 -7.86 -1.41
CA VAL A 87 -4.69 -9.00 -1.87
C VAL A 87 -6.15 -8.63 -2.03
N LEU A 88 -6.72 -9.00 -3.16
CA LEU A 88 -8.17 -8.99 -3.39
C LEU A 88 -8.75 -10.30 -2.86
N ARG A 89 -9.72 -10.19 -1.96
CA ARG A 89 -10.53 -11.31 -1.48
C ARG A 89 -11.94 -11.22 -2.05
N ILE A 90 -12.45 -12.31 -2.55
CA ILE A 90 -13.85 -12.48 -2.97
C ILE A 90 -14.45 -13.58 -2.10
N ASN A 91 -15.55 -13.30 -1.42
CA ASN A 91 -16.13 -14.23 -0.43
C ASN A 91 -15.07 -14.70 0.58
N GLU A 92 -14.26 -13.76 1.10
CA GLU A 92 -13.18 -13.97 2.07
C GLU A 92 -11.95 -14.76 1.54
N ALA A 93 -12.02 -15.35 0.35
CA ALA A 93 -10.92 -16.10 -0.26
C ALA A 93 -9.98 -15.19 -1.08
N PRO A 94 -8.64 -15.34 -0.97
CA PRO A 94 -7.68 -14.62 -1.78
C PRO A 94 -7.78 -15.06 -3.25
N VAL A 95 -7.94 -14.09 -4.17
CA VAL A 95 -8.15 -14.37 -5.60
C VAL A 95 -7.07 -13.75 -6.47
N ASP A 96 -6.72 -12.50 -6.23
CA ASP A 96 -5.77 -11.74 -7.01
C ASP A 96 -4.91 -10.84 -6.11
N TYR A 97 -3.74 -10.43 -6.64
CA TYR A 97 -2.86 -9.47 -5.97
C TYR A 97 -2.79 -8.17 -6.78
N TYR A 98 -2.66 -7.05 -6.09
CA TYR A 98 -2.60 -5.72 -6.69
C TYR A 98 -1.50 -4.89 -6.05
N SER A 99 -0.86 -4.05 -6.87
CA SER A 99 -0.04 -2.94 -6.38
C SER A 99 -0.87 -1.67 -6.35
N LEU A 100 -0.60 -0.83 -5.35
CA LEU A 100 -1.02 0.55 -5.27
C LEU A 100 0.22 1.42 -5.50
N ALA A 101 0.14 2.34 -6.46
CA ALA A 101 1.18 3.32 -6.71
C ALA A 101 0.56 4.71 -6.87
N SER A 102 1.18 5.72 -6.27
CA SER A 102 0.80 7.11 -6.48
C SER A 102 2.02 8.01 -6.52
N ALA A 103 1.91 9.12 -7.27
CA ALA A 103 2.88 10.20 -7.26
C ALA A 103 2.26 11.43 -6.59
N SER A 104 3.06 12.19 -5.86
CA SER A 104 2.65 13.43 -5.24
C SER A 104 3.71 14.51 -5.43
N TYR A 105 3.24 15.76 -5.58
CA TYR A 105 4.07 16.94 -5.63
C TYR A 105 3.69 17.87 -4.48
N GLY A 106 4.69 18.40 -3.76
CA GLY A 106 4.45 19.34 -2.68
C GLY A 106 5.65 19.44 -1.73
N LEU A 107 5.65 20.46 -0.89
CA LEU A 107 6.66 20.69 0.17
C LEU A 107 6.46 19.68 1.32
N GLN A 108 6.64 18.40 1.02
CA GLN A 108 6.53 17.31 2.00
C GLN A 108 7.89 16.66 2.16
N VAL A 109 8.41 16.65 3.37
CA VAL A 109 9.68 15.96 3.71
C VAL A 109 9.36 14.90 4.73
N GLY A 110 9.69 13.65 4.40
CA GLY A 110 9.56 12.55 5.34
C GLY A 110 9.10 11.24 4.73
N ALA A 111 8.83 10.29 5.60
CA ALA A 111 8.25 9.01 5.27
C ALA A 111 7.08 8.69 6.20
N GLN A 112 6.08 8.01 5.67
CA GLN A 112 4.90 7.56 6.38
C GLN A 112 4.54 6.16 5.91
N GLN A 113 4.02 5.36 6.83
CA GLN A 113 3.38 4.08 6.51
C GLN A 113 1.94 4.11 6.98
N TYR A 114 1.07 3.43 6.25
CA TYR A 114 -0.34 3.27 6.59
C TYR A 114 -0.91 2.02 5.92
N SER A 115 -2.06 1.59 6.39
CA SER A 115 -2.83 0.48 5.84
C SER A 115 -4.07 1.00 5.14
N ASN A 116 -4.52 0.29 4.11
CA ASN A 116 -5.76 0.60 3.40
C ASN A 116 -6.57 -0.68 3.18
N ILE A 117 -7.88 -0.59 3.44
CA ILE A 117 -8.84 -1.63 3.08
C ILE A 117 -9.95 -0.99 2.27
N ILE A 118 -10.22 -1.55 1.09
CA ILE A 118 -11.28 -1.12 0.18
C ILE A 118 -12.34 -2.21 0.10
N PHE A 119 -13.54 -1.88 0.50
CA PHE A 119 -14.72 -2.73 0.40
C PHE A 119 -15.48 -2.39 -0.88
N PHE A 120 -15.67 -3.35 -1.75
CA PHE A 120 -16.55 -3.25 -2.92
C PHE A 120 -17.94 -3.69 -2.48
N MET A 121 -18.85 -2.73 -2.34
CA MET A 121 -20.19 -2.98 -1.83
C MET A 121 -21.15 -3.50 -2.89
N THR A 122 -20.76 -3.48 -4.17
CA THR A 122 -21.54 -4.00 -5.30
C THR A 122 -20.66 -4.80 -6.26
N GLU A 123 -21.26 -5.80 -6.92
CA GLU A 123 -20.59 -6.59 -7.95
C GLU A 123 -20.13 -5.73 -9.14
N GLU A 124 -20.88 -4.68 -9.48
CA GLU A 124 -20.51 -3.74 -10.54
C GLU A 124 -19.22 -3.01 -10.22
N ALA A 125 -19.06 -2.53 -8.98
CA ALA A 125 -17.84 -1.86 -8.53
C ALA A 125 -16.64 -2.81 -8.56
N LEU A 126 -16.83 -4.05 -8.12
CA LEU A 126 -15.82 -5.10 -8.21
C LEU A 126 -15.42 -5.38 -9.66
N GLN A 127 -16.39 -5.56 -10.55
CA GLN A 127 -16.13 -5.83 -11.95
C GLN A 127 -15.40 -4.67 -12.63
N LYS A 128 -15.82 -3.44 -12.41
CA LYS A 128 -15.17 -2.22 -12.90
C LYS A 128 -13.71 -2.16 -12.42
N PHE A 129 -13.45 -2.47 -11.15
CA PHE A 129 -12.10 -2.54 -10.59
C PHE A 129 -11.25 -3.59 -11.32
N ARG A 130 -11.75 -4.80 -11.53
CA ARG A 130 -10.98 -5.92 -12.10
C ARG A 130 -10.66 -5.77 -13.59
N VAL A 131 -11.51 -5.08 -14.38
CA VAL A 131 -11.32 -4.92 -15.82
C VAL A 131 -10.57 -3.64 -16.20
N THR A 132 -10.42 -2.70 -15.27
CA THR A 132 -9.77 -1.41 -15.54
C THR A 132 -8.32 -1.46 -15.10
N ASP A 133 -7.39 -1.48 -16.05
CA ASP A 133 -5.97 -1.31 -15.73
C ASP A 133 -5.70 0.08 -15.19
N GLY A 134 -4.92 0.14 -14.09
CA GLY A 134 -4.63 1.40 -13.42
C GLY A 134 -5.87 2.07 -12.82
N TRP A 135 -6.81 1.26 -12.32
CA TRP A 135 -8.01 1.76 -11.66
C TRP A 135 -7.66 2.77 -10.56
N GLU A 136 -8.44 3.85 -10.51
CA GLU A 136 -8.30 4.90 -9.51
C GLU A 136 -9.57 5.02 -8.68
N LEU A 137 -9.41 5.38 -7.40
CA LEU A 137 -10.52 5.65 -6.52
C LEU A 137 -11.25 6.91 -6.97
N GLY A 138 -12.48 6.77 -7.44
CA GLY A 138 -13.29 7.84 -8.03
C GLY A 138 -14.22 8.54 -7.04
N ALA A 139 -15.06 9.41 -7.56
CA ALA A 139 -16.08 10.15 -6.79
C ALA A 139 -17.22 9.25 -6.28
N ASP A 140 -17.31 8.03 -6.78
CA ASP A 140 -18.21 6.96 -6.36
C ASP A 140 -17.70 6.18 -5.12
N ALA A 141 -16.53 6.57 -4.60
CA ALA A 141 -15.99 6.01 -3.37
C ALA A 141 -16.20 6.94 -2.17
N GLU A 142 -16.37 6.33 -1.01
CA GLU A 142 -16.29 6.98 0.29
C GLU A 142 -14.96 6.61 0.96
N VAL A 143 -14.17 7.59 1.37
CA VAL A 143 -12.90 7.39 2.04
C VAL A 143 -12.99 7.88 3.46
N VAL A 144 -12.71 6.99 4.40
CA VAL A 144 -12.69 7.32 5.83
C VAL A 144 -11.31 7.05 6.41
N PHE A 145 -10.93 7.88 7.37
CA PHE A 145 -9.70 7.73 8.13
C PHE A 145 -10.04 7.26 9.54
N ARG A 146 -9.35 6.22 9.99
CA ARG A 146 -9.48 5.68 11.35
C ARG A 146 -8.11 5.69 12.01
N ASP A 147 -8.06 6.16 13.25
CA ASP A 147 -6.87 6.07 14.08
C ASP A 147 -7.29 5.76 15.53
N LYS A 148 -6.38 5.21 16.33
CA LYS A 148 -6.68 4.89 17.74
C LYS A 148 -7.08 6.18 18.48
N GLY A 149 -8.39 6.32 18.76
CA GLY A 149 -8.96 7.47 19.47
C GLY A 149 -9.46 8.63 18.61
N TYR A 150 -9.40 8.53 17.28
CA TYR A 150 -9.90 9.56 16.38
C TYR A 150 -10.65 8.94 15.20
N SER A 151 -11.92 9.22 15.08
CA SER A 151 -12.75 8.82 13.93
C SER A 151 -13.15 10.07 13.16
N ILE A 152 -12.53 10.29 12.00
CA ILE A 152 -12.98 11.31 11.04
C ILE A 152 -13.70 10.58 9.92
N GLY A 153 -15.00 10.80 9.80
CA GLY A 153 -15.81 10.21 8.74
C GLY A 153 -17.20 9.81 9.23
N VAL A 154 -18.05 9.46 8.29
CA VAL A 154 -19.44 9.09 8.54
C VAL A 154 -19.48 7.76 9.32
N SER A 155 -20.40 7.68 10.28
CA SER A 155 -20.74 6.42 10.96
C SER A 155 -21.11 5.38 9.90
N SER A 156 -20.56 4.17 10.03
CA SER A 156 -20.80 3.00 9.16
C SER A 156 -22.28 2.61 8.96
N LYS A 157 -23.19 3.31 9.63
CA LYS A 157 -24.63 3.04 9.56
C LYS A 157 -25.31 3.40 8.24
N THR A 158 -24.64 4.13 7.33
CA THR A 158 -25.24 4.50 6.05
C THR A 158 -24.17 4.57 4.96
N ILE A 159 -23.60 3.42 4.59
CA ILE A 159 -22.76 3.34 3.39
C ILE A 159 -23.69 3.43 2.18
N SER A 160 -23.64 4.57 1.49
CA SER A 160 -24.44 4.82 0.29
C SER A 160 -23.63 4.67 -1.00
N LYS A 161 -22.32 4.52 -0.88
CA LYS A 161 -21.40 4.45 -2.02
C LYS A 161 -21.06 3.01 -2.39
N PRO A 162 -20.87 2.70 -3.68
CA PRO A 162 -20.51 1.36 -4.14
C PRO A 162 -19.09 0.93 -3.73
N VAL A 163 -18.24 1.88 -3.34
CA VAL A 163 -16.88 1.63 -2.84
C VAL A 163 -16.69 2.36 -1.51
N TYR A 164 -16.23 1.63 -0.49
CA TYR A 164 -15.92 2.17 0.82
C TYR A 164 -14.46 1.86 1.18
N ALA A 165 -13.64 2.88 1.39
CA ALA A 165 -12.22 2.73 1.66
C ALA A 165 -11.87 3.25 3.06
N VAL A 166 -11.14 2.45 3.83
CA VAL A 166 -10.67 2.80 5.17
C VAL A 166 -9.16 2.89 5.17
N VAL A 167 -8.63 4.04 5.58
CA VAL A 167 -7.21 4.31 5.80
C VAL A 167 -6.95 4.38 7.29
N PHE A 168 -5.99 3.61 7.78
CA PHE A 168 -5.70 3.52 9.21
C PHE A 168 -4.25 3.08 9.48
N ASP A 169 -3.89 2.92 10.77
CA ASP A 169 -2.55 2.51 11.23
C ASP A 169 -1.43 3.43 10.69
N GLN A 170 -1.70 4.73 10.70
CA GLN A 170 -0.76 5.71 10.20
C GLN A 170 0.44 5.87 11.15
N LYS A 171 1.65 5.71 10.62
CA LYS A 171 2.93 5.84 11.34
C LYS A 171 3.89 6.71 10.54
N GLY A 172 4.54 7.67 11.17
CA GLY A 172 5.54 8.54 10.56
C GLY A 172 5.19 10.02 10.61
N LEU A 173 6.03 10.85 9.98
CA LEU A 173 6.01 12.31 10.14
C LEU A 173 5.30 13.06 9.00
N LEU A 174 4.78 12.36 7.97
CA LEU A 174 4.04 13.01 6.90
C LEU A 174 2.58 13.23 7.31
N ALA A 175 2.17 14.50 7.38
CA ALA A 175 0.77 14.83 7.57
C ALA A 175 0.00 14.69 6.23
N GLY A 176 -1.15 14.03 6.31
CA GLY A 176 -2.09 13.90 5.18
C GLY A 176 -1.82 12.71 4.28
N THR A 177 -2.72 11.76 4.34
CA THR A 177 -2.80 10.63 3.42
C THR A 177 -3.93 10.89 2.43
N SER A 178 -3.66 10.74 1.14
CA SER A 178 -4.69 10.81 0.10
C SER A 178 -4.58 9.56 -0.76
N LEU A 179 -5.71 8.95 -1.04
CA LEU A 179 -5.84 7.88 -2.04
C LEU A 179 -6.23 8.44 -3.42
N VAL A 180 -6.50 9.74 -3.51
CA VAL A 180 -6.83 10.39 -4.79
C VAL A 180 -5.61 10.33 -5.70
N GLY A 181 -5.80 9.83 -6.93
CA GLY A 181 -4.71 9.61 -7.88
C GLY A 181 -3.82 8.40 -7.60
N ALA A 182 -4.20 7.53 -6.65
CA ALA A 182 -3.55 6.24 -6.49
C ALA A 182 -4.06 5.27 -7.54
N LYS A 183 -3.14 4.67 -8.29
CA LYS A 183 -3.43 3.66 -9.32
C LYS A 183 -3.24 2.26 -8.75
N PHE A 184 -4.21 1.41 -9.04
CA PHE A 184 -4.17 0.00 -8.68
C PHE A 184 -3.94 -0.83 -9.93
N SER A 185 -2.90 -1.67 -9.90
CA SER A 185 -2.53 -2.54 -11.03
C SER A 185 -2.41 -3.99 -10.57
N ARG A 186 -2.92 -4.92 -11.38
CA ARG A 186 -2.87 -6.34 -11.05
C ARG A 186 -1.45 -6.88 -11.09
N LEU A 187 -1.09 -7.70 -10.13
CA LEU A 187 0.18 -8.41 -10.04
C LEU A 187 -0.02 -9.88 -10.39
N ILE A 188 0.90 -10.43 -11.20
CA ILE A 188 0.98 -11.87 -11.48
C ILE A 188 1.88 -12.48 -10.40
N ARG A 189 1.30 -13.34 -9.56
CA ARG A 189 2.02 -13.99 -8.46
C ARG A 189 1.68 -15.48 -8.40
#